data_26535354891ec50b17a7a2aced7fbf5d
#
_entry.id   26535354891ec50b17a7a2aced7fbf5d
#
_cell.length_a   1.000
_cell.length_b   1.000
_cell.length_c   1.000
_cell.angle_alpha   90.00
_cell.angle_beta   90.00
_cell.angle_gamma   90.00
#
_symmetry.space_group_name_H-M   'P 1'
#
loop_
_entity.id
_entity.type
_entity.pdbx_description
1 polymer ?
#
loop_
_entity_poly.entity_id
_entity_poly.type
_entity_poly.pdbx_seq_one_letter_code
_entity_poly.pdbx_strand_id
1 'polypeptide(L)'
;MPTSETTHNTSRTLVVIPNYNGLRFLPDCMEALNRQTVTDFTTLVIDNASGGEDITWLRTWQAEDPARRKLLLNDANLGFSGAVNQGIRQALEEHYEFTLLLNNDTKVRPDFIDALERRMDQDMKGRIFALSSKMVKMHDPLEIDDAGDAYTLLGWQFQHGLGESSVKPAWNREAYVFSACAGAAMYRTALFCEVGLFDEHHFAYLEDIDVSYRAQLYGYRVLYCPSAVVEHVGSGTSGSKYNAFKVRLSARNSVYVLYKNMPPLMLLVNALPLLLGFLVKQLFFLRKGFGKEYAAGLLEGIRTRKQLEKAKLKEVPFLRYLSIECSLIYQTLEYVLQLGRKYTARARG
;
A
#
# COMPACT_ATOMS: atom_id res chain seq x y z
N MET A 1 31.73 -9.99 -31.25
CA MET A 1 30.53 -9.91 -30.42
C MET A 1 30.93 -9.23 -29.14
N PRO A 2 30.41 -8.06 -28.79
CA PRO A 2 30.73 -7.46 -27.48
C PRO A 2 29.99 -8.24 -26.40
N THR A 3 30.73 -8.74 -25.44
CA THR A 3 30.22 -9.31 -24.21
C THR A 3 29.50 -8.18 -23.45
N SER A 4 28.20 -8.31 -23.26
CA SER A 4 27.46 -7.45 -22.35
C SER A 4 28.03 -7.68 -20.95
N GLU A 5 28.83 -6.74 -20.46
CA GLU A 5 29.11 -6.63 -19.05
C GLU A 5 27.77 -6.40 -18.36
N THR A 6 27.23 -7.42 -17.73
CA THR A 6 26.18 -7.28 -16.72
C THR A 6 26.81 -6.48 -15.57
N THR A 7 26.59 -5.19 -15.57
CA THR A 7 26.86 -4.35 -14.40
C THR A 7 26.00 -4.90 -13.26
N HIS A 8 26.63 -5.69 -12.38
CA HIS A 8 25.99 -6.12 -11.15
C HIS A 8 25.63 -4.86 -10.36
N ASN A 9 24.34 -4.61 -10.25
CA ASN A 9 23.83 -3.55 -9.40
C ASN A 9 24.25 -3.90 -7.95
N THR A 10 25.03 -3.04 -7.30
CA THR A 10 25.50 -3.28 -5.94
C THR A 10 24.42 -3.01 -4.91
N SER A 11 23.43 -2.18 -5.25
CA SER A 11 22.36 -1.79 -4.32
C SER A 11 21.34 -2.92 -4.12
N ARG A 12 21.03 -3.20 -2.84
CA ARG A 12 20.03 -4.23 -2.48
C ARG A 12 18.60 -3.76 -2.68
N THR A 13 18.34 -2.48 -2.42
CA THR A 13 16.99 -1.90 -2.39
C THR A 13 16.79 -0.86 -3.50
N LEU A 14 15.70 -1.02 -4.27
CA LEU A 14 15.17 0.04 -5.13
C LEU A 14 14.04 0.75 -4.39
N VAL A 15 14.24 2.03 -4.07
CA VAL A 15 13.18 2.92 -3.55
C VAL A 15 12.40 3.48 -4.72
N VAL A 16 11.12 3.17 -4.82
CA VAL A 16 10.22 3.59 -5.90
C VAL A 16 9.26 4.65 -5.38
N ILE A 17 9.31 5.84 -5.97
CA ILE A 17 8.52 7.01 -5.55
C ILE A 17 7.63 7.45 -6.71
N PRO A 18 6.31 7.14 -6.68
CA PRO A 18 5.38 7.71 -7.63
C PRO A 18 5.16 9.21 -7.33
N ASN A 19 5.24 10.03 -8.37
CA ASN A 19 5.02 11.47 -8.27
C ASN A 19 3.92 11.94 -9.23
N TYR A 20 3.05 12.82 -8.76
CA TYR A 20 2.10 13.57 -9.58
C TYR A 20 1.82 14.92 -8.95
N ASN A 21 2.36 16.00 -9.55
CA ASN A 21 2.27 17.38 -9.04
C ASN A 21 2.66 17.49 -7.56
N GLY A 22 3.76 16.81 -7.19
CA GLY A 22 4.19 16.63 -5.81
C GLY A 22 5.39 17.48 -5.39
N LEU A 23 5.81 18.44 -6.22
CA LEU A 23 7.02 19.26 -5.99
C LEU A 23 7.10 19.83 -4.57
N ARG A 24 5.97 20.23 -3.98
CA ARG A 24 5.92 20.77 -2.62
C ARG A 24 6.39 19.81 -1.52
N PHE A 25 6.46 18.49 -1.82
CA PHE A 25 6.86 17.45 -0.87
C PHE A 25 8.20 16.81 -1.22
N LEU A 26 8.54 16.75 -2.52
CA LEU A 26 9.72 16.07 -3.03
C LEU A 26 11.02 16.49 -2.32
N PRO A 27 11.32 17.79 -2.10
CA PRO A 27 12.56 18.18 -1.46
C PRO A 27 12.75 17.56 -0.07
N ASP A 28 11.72 17.59 0.75
CA ASP A 28 11.74 17.05 2.11
C ASP A 28 11.87 15.53 2.13
N CYS A 29 11.18 14.84 1.21
CA CYS A 29 11.27 13.39 1.05
C CYS A 29 12.69 12.98 0.63
N MET A 30 13.28 13.65 -0.37
CA MET A 30 14.63 13.35 -0.84
C MET A 30 15.69 13.68 0.20
N GLU A 31 15.52 14.76 0.95
CA GLU A 31 16.43 15.10 2.05
C GLU A 31 16.41 14.02 3.15
N ALA A 32 15.23 13.47 3.47
CA ALA A 32 15.12 12.37 4.42
C ALA A 32 15.80 11.08 3.91
N LEU A 33 15.75 10.81 2.61
CA LEU A 33 16.46 9.69 1.99
C LEU A 33 17.97 9.94 1.96
N ASN A 34 18.45 11.15 1.72
CA ASN A 34 19.88 11.49 1.77
C ASN A 34 20.50 11.29 3.17
N ARG A 35 19.68 11.30 4.23
CA ARG A 35 20.12 11.10 5.63
C ARG A 35 20.06 9.65 6.09
N GLN A 36 19.76 8.69 5.21
CA GLN A 36 19.74 7.28 5.60
C GLN A 36 21.10 6.78 6.03
N THR A 37 21.14 5.94 7.06
CA THR A 37 22.36 5.28 7.57
C THR A 37 22.90 4.25 6.59
N VAL A 38 22.02 3.58 5.83
CA VAL A 38 22.37 2.76 4.68
C VAL A 38 22.47 3.65 3.45
N THR A 39 23.56 3.51 2.70
CA THR A 39 23.80 4.30 1.47
C THR A 39 23.74 3.44 0.21
N ASP A 40 23.59 2.13 0.37
CA ASP A 40 23.58 1.15 -0.71
C ASP A 40 22.13 0.88 -1.20
N PHE A 41 21.48 1.92 -1.68
CA PHE A 41 20.17 1.84 -2.34
C PHE A 41 20.10 2.80 -3.52
N THR A 42 19.20 2.51 -4.44
CA THR A 42 18.90 3.37 -5.59
C THR A 42 17.48 3.95 -5.42
N THR A 43 17.30 5.21 -5.77
CA THR A 43 15.99 5.86 -5.77
C THR A 43 15.51 6.06 -7.21
N LEU A 44 14.32 5.56 -7.51
CA LEU A 44 13.64 5.75 -8.78
C LEU A 44 12.38 6.60 -8.54
N VAL A 45 12.36 7.82 -9.07
CA VAL A 45 11.13 8.61 -9.13
C VAL A 45 10.42 8.33 -10.44
N ILE A 46 9.12 8.04 -10.35
CA ILE A 46 8.25 7.82 -11.51
C ILE A 46 7.26 8.97 -11.55
N ASP A 47 7.47 9.89 -12.46
CA ASP A 47 6.60 11.03 -12.64
C ASP A 47 5.43 10.69 -13.57
N ASN A 48 4.22 10.87 -13.07
CA ASN A 48 2.97 10.54 -13.74
C ASN A 48 2.38 11.73 -14.53
N ALA A 49 3.17 12.35 -15.39
CA ALA A 49 2.78 13.51 -16.20
C ALA A 49 2.45 14.75 -15.34
N SER A 50 3.37 15.13 -14.46
CA SER A 50 3.30 16.37 -13.68
C SER A 50 3.55 17.62 -14.54
N GLY A 51 3.30 18.79 -13.94
CA GLY A 51 3.62 20.08 -14.56
C GLY A 51 5.13 20.33 -14.69
N GLY A 52 5.49 21.34 -15.52
CA GLY A 52 6.89 21.58 -15.92
C GLY A 52 7.85 21.91 -14.77
N GLU A 53 7.37 22.48 -13.65
CA GLU A 53 8.21 22.78 -12.49
C GLU A 53 8.67 21.50 -11.79
N ASP A 54 7.78 20.52 -11.62
CA ASP A 54 8.13 19.19 -11.08
C ASP A 54 9.20 18.52 -11.93
N ILE A 55 9.00 18.50 -13.25
CA ILE A 55 9.94 17.86 -14.20
C ILE A 55 11.30 18.55 -14.18
N THR A 56 11.33 19.87 -14.15
CA THR A 56 12.58 20.64 -14.08
C THR A 56 13.36 20.31 -12.81
N TRP A 57 12.67 20.30 -11.68
CA TRP A 57 13.28 19.96 -10.39
C TRP A 57 13.80 18.51 -10.38
N LEU A 58 12.99 17.55 -10.84
CA LEU A 58 13.37 16.13 -10.90
C LEU A 58 14.57 15.86 -11.78
N ARG A 59 14.68 16.54 -12.92
CA ARG A 59 15.87 16.43 -13.80
C ARG A 59 17.12 16.97 -13.13
N THR A 60 17.02 18.09 -12.41
CA THR A 60 18.13 18.66 -11.64
C THR A 60 18.55 17.70 -10.51
N TRP A 61 17.58 17.18 -9.75
CA TRP A 61 17.80 16.21 -8.71
C TRP A 61 18.50 14.94 -9.22
N GLN A 62 18.06 14.40 -10.36
CA GLN A 62 18.68 13.23 -10.99
C GLN A 62 20.13 13.51 -11.41
N ALA A 63 20.38 14.67 -11.99
CA ALA A 63 21.70 15.05 -12.51
C ALA A 63 22.78 15.19 -11.43
N GLU A 64 22.41 15.42 -10.16
CA GLU A 64 23.34 15.52 -9.05
C GLU A 64 23.99 14.16 -8.69
N ASP A 65 23.29 13.04 -8.89
CA ASP A 65 23.80 11.69 -8.61
C ASP A 65 23.13 10.65 -9.55
N PRO A 66 23.48 10.64 -10.84
CA PRO A 66 22.81 9.77 -11.81
C PRO A 66 23.09 8.28 -11.62
N ALA A 67 24.05 7.92 -10.78
CA ALA A 67 24.34 6.53 -10.44
C ALA A 67 23.30 5.94 -9.47
N ARG A 68 22.81 6.74 -8.54
CA ARG A 68 21.84 6.31 -7.51
C ARG A 68 20.46 6.92 -7.65
N ARG A 69 20.30 7.93 -8.53
CA ARG A 69 19.02 8.64 -8.75
C ARG A 69 18.53 8.38 -10.18
N LYS A 70 17.41 7.70 -10.29
CA LYS A 70 16.77 7.36 -11.57
C LYS A 70 15.47 8.14 -11.69
N LEU A 71 15.12 8.50 -12.91
CA LEU A 71 13.88 9.23 -13.23
C LEU A 71 13.21 8.58 -14.43
N LEU A 72 11.93 8.27 -14.29
CA LEU A 72 11.05 7.85 -15.38
C LEU A 72 9.93 8.87 -15.52
N LEU A 73 9.73 9.38 -16.72
CA LEU A 73 8.68 10.36 -17.03
C LEU A 73 7.60 9.69 -17.88
N ASN A 74 6.38 9.68 -17.39
CA ASN A 74 5.21 9.20 -18.12
C ASN A 74 4.53 10.35 -18.88
N ASP A 75 3.98 10.05 -20.05
CA ASP A 75 3.22 11.02 -20.86
C ASP A 75 1.77 11.20 -20.34
N ALA A 76 1.30 10.30 -19.48
CA ALA A 76 -0.03 10.33 -18.90
C ALA A 76 0.00 9.82 -17.45
N ASN A 77 -0.98 10.23 -16.63
CA ASN A 77 -1.13 9.72 -15.27
C ASN A 77 -1.70 8.29 -15.29
N LEU A 78 -0.86 7.30 -15.02
CA LEU A 78 -1.18 5.88 -14.98
C LEU A 78 -1.79 5.43 -13.63
N GLY A 79 -1.99 6.37 -12.71
CA GLY A 79 -2.38 6.07 -11.34
C GLY A 79 -1.24 5.51 -10.50
N PHE A 80 -1.54 5.21 -9.23
CA PHE A 80 -0.55 4.65 -8.31
C PHE A 80 -0.08 3.26 -8.79
N SER A 81 -1.03 2.35 -9.10
CA SER A 81 -0.72 0.97 -9.51
C SER A 81 0.16 0.92 -10.76
N GLY A 82 -0.14 1.74 -11.78
CA GLY A 82 0.64 1.78 -13.01
C GLY A 82 2.06 2.28 -12.77
N ALA A 83 2.22 3.36 -12.00
CA ALA A 83 3.53 3.90 -11.68
C ALA A 83 4.39 2.91 -10.89
N VAL A 84 3.89 2.39 -9.76
CA VAL A 84 4.69 1.48 -8.93
C VAL A 84 5.05 0.19 -9.66
N ASN A 85 4.20 -0.29 -10.57
CA ASN A 85 4.51 -1.45 -11.39
C ASN A 85 5.70 -1.25 -12.33
N GLN A 86 5.88 -0.03 -12.86
CA GLN A 86 7.07 0.28 -13.67
C GLN A 86 8.33 0.12 -12.82
N GLY A 87 8.33 0.63 -11.58
CA GLY A 87 9.44 0.46 -10.65
C GLY A 87 9.68 -0.99 -10.23
N ILE A 88 8.61 -1.76 -9.98
CA ILE A 88 8.72 -3.18 -9.62
C ILE A 88 9.29 -3.99 -10.79
N ARG A 89 8.86 -3.73 -12.04
CA ARG A 89 9.42 -4.37 -13.22
C ARG A 89 10.91 -4.08 -13.35
N GLN A 90 11.32 -2.82 -13.17
CA GLN A 90 12.73 -2.45 -13.16
C GLN A 90 13.50 -3.15 -12.04
N ALA A 91 12.91 -3.24 -10.82
CA ALA A 91 13.52 -3.94 -9.71
C ALA A 91 13.74 -5.44 -10.00
N LEU A 92 12.80 -6.08 -10.70
CA LEU A 92 12.91 -7.47 -11.14
C LEU A 92 13.99 -7.63 -12.23
N GLU A 93 14.01 -6.76 -13.23
CA GLU A 93 14.95 -6.79 -14.36
C GLU A 93 16.40 -6.54 -13.92
N GLU A 94 16.59 -5.63 -12.96
CA GLU A 94 17.91 -5.29 -12.42
C GLU A 94 18.28 -6.10 -11.17
N HIS A 95 17.46 -7.09 -10.79
CA HIS A 95 17.70 -8.04 -9.69
C HIS A 95 17.87 -7.41 -8.31
N TYR A 96 17.15 -6.32 -8.01
CA TYR A 96 17.09 -5.80 -6.65
C TYR A 96 16.44 -6.82 -5.72
N GLU A 97 17.04 -7.01 -4.54
CA GLU A 97 16.51 -7.93 -3.53
C GLU A 97 15.19 -7.42 -2.97
N PHE A 98 15.12 -6.11 -2.73
CA PHE A 98 13.95 -5.44 -2.17
C PHE A 98 13.47 -4.28 -3.03
N THR A 99 12.14 -4.13 -3.08
CA THR A 99 11.46 -2.95 -3.62
C THR A 99 10.79 -2.21 -2.48
N LEU A 100 11.22 -0.99 -2.19
CA LEU A 100 10.59 -0.10 -1.22
C LEU A 100 9.68 0.88 -1.95
N LEU A 101 8.36 0.73 -1.80
CA LEU A 101 7.42 1.73 -2.26
C LEU A 101 7.32 2.83 -1.21
N LEU A 102 7.47 4.07 -1.64
CA LEU A 102 7.48 5.23 -0.76
C LEU A 102 6.74 6.40 -1.42
N ASN A 103 5.75 6.97 -0.74
CA ASN A 103 5.07 8.16 -1.22
C ASN A 103 5.98 9.40 -1.12
N ASN A 104 5.82 10.33 -2.05
CA ASN A 104 6.58 11.57 -2.07
C ASN A 104 6.26 12.52 -0.89
N ASP A 105 5.10 12.37 -0.23
CA ASP A 105 4.65 13.16 0.92
C ASP A 105 5.02 12.52 2.27
N THR A 106 6.20 11.86 2.31
CA THR A 106 6.73 11.19 3.51
C THR A 106 8.11 11.73 3.91
N LYS A 107 8.44 11.59 5.20
CA LYS A 107 9.79 11.79 5.75
C LYS A 107 10.21 10.57 6.55
N VAL A 108 11.13 9.80 6.03
CA VAL A 108 11.66 8.59 6.68
C VAL A 108 12.69 8.96 7.77
N ARG A 109 12.72 8.20 8.87
CA ARG A 109 13.80 8.35 9.86
C ARG A 109 15.13 7.83 9.33
N PRO A 110 16.27 8.27 9.89
CA PRO A 110 17.60 7.92 9.36
C PRO A 110 17.91 6.41 9.29
N ASP A 111 17.32 5.60 10.15
CA ASP A 111 17.49 4.15 10.24
C ASP A 111 16.36 3.36 9.51
N PHE A 112 15.53 4.02 8.73
CA PHE A 112 14.31 3.45 8.15
C PHE A 112 14.59 2.28 7.20
N ILE A 113 15.48 2.46 6.22
CA ILE A 113 15.83 1.41 5.25
C ILE A 113 16.57 0.27 5.96
N ASP A 114 17.55 0.58 6.82
CA ASP A 114 18.28 -0.39 7.61
C ASP A 114 17.36 -1.28 8.46
N ALA A 115 16.37 -0.68 9.13
CA ALA A 115 15.40 -1.41 9.93
C ALA A 115 14.56 -2.40 9.10
N LEU A 116 14.16 -2.00 7.89
CA LEU A 116 13.42 -2.87 6.97
C LEU A 116 14.29 -3.99 6.41
N GLU A 117 15.49 -3.69 5.93
CA GLU A 117 16.41 -4.69 5.38
C GLU A 117 16.79 -5.73 6.43
N ARG A 118 17.22 -5.30 7.62
CA ARG A 118 17.54 -6.22 8.73
C ARG A 118 16.37 -7.11 9.09
N ARG A 119 15.15 -6.58 9.07
CA ARG A 119 13.97 -7.38 9.36
C ARG A 119 13.65 -8.39 8.27
N MET A 120 13.85 -8.03 6.99
CA MET A 120 13.74 -8.97 5.87
C MET A 120 14.79 -10.09 5.96
N ASP A 121 16.03 -9.76 6.34
CA ASP A 121 17.13 -10.73 6.49
C ASP A 121 16.83 -11.78 7.58
N GLN A 122 16.08 -11.43 8.62
CA GLN A 122 15.66 -12.37 9.67
C GLN A 122 14.58 -13.36 9.21
N ASP A 123 13.97 -13.16 8.05
CA ASP A 123 13.00 -14.10 7.48
C ASP A 123 13.70 -15.24 6.71
N MET A 124 14.37 -16.12 7.45
CA MET A 124 15.11 -17.26 6.91
C MET A 124 14.26 -18.22 6.05
N LYS A 125 12.93 -18.15 6.16
CA LYS A 125 12.00 -18.98 5.38
C LYS A 125 11.50 -18.30 4.11
N GLY A 126 11.82 -17.01 3.90
CA GLY A 126 11.36 -16.23 2.75
C GLY A 126 9.84 -16.13 2.63
N ARG A 127 9.11 -16.10 3.76
CA ARG A 127 7.64 -16.08 3.77
C ARG A 127 7.04 -14.69 3.92
N ILE A 128 7.86 -13.70 4.24
CA ILE A 128 7.41 -12.31 4.30
C ILE A 128 7.42 -11.75 2.89
N PHE A 129 6.22 -11.44 2.37
CA PHE A 129 6.03 -10.75 1.11
C PHE A 129 6.33 -9.26 1.26
N ALA A 130 5.77 -8.65 2.32
CA ALA A 130 5.91 -7.22 2.57
C ALA A 130 6.08 -6.91 4.06
N LEU A 131 6.85 -5.86 4.33
CA LEU A 131 6.91 -5.17 5.61
C LEU A 131 6.10 -3.87 5.52
N SER A 132 5.16 -3.70 6.45
CA SER A 132 4.45 -2.44 6.66
C SER A 132 5.19 -1.59 7.67
N SER A 133 5.49 -0.36 7.33
CA SER A 133 6.19 0.57 8.20
C SER A 133 5.26 1.16 9.27
N LYS A 134 5.84 1.69 10.35
CA LYS A 134 5.14 2.52 11.32
C LYS A 134 4.99 3.93 10.77
N MET A 135 3.82 4.25 10.25
CA MET A 135 3.52 5.59 9.77
C MET A 135 2.95 6.43 10.91
N VAL A 136 3.55 7.59 11.14
CA VAL A 136 3.06 8.60 12.11
C VAL A 136 2.66 9.86 11.35
N LYS A 137 1.77 10.65 11.93
CA LYS A 137 1.38 11.92 11.29
C LYS A 137 2.53 12.92 11.31
N MET A 138 2.83 13.53 10.18
CA MET A 138 3.92 14.51 10.07
C MET A 138 3.72 15.74 10.98
N HIS A 139 2.48 16.18 11.17
CA HIS A 139 2.15 17.33 12.03
C HIS A 139 2.02 16.96 13.51
N ASP A 140 1.91 15.66 13.85
CA ASP A 140 1.89 15.14 15.21
C ASP A 140 2.51 13.72 15.24
N PRO A 141 3.84 13.59 15.33
CA PRO A 141 4.54 12.30 15.33
C PRO A 141 4.21 11.40 16.54
N LEU A 142 3.49 11.92 17.53
CA LEU A 142 2.97 11.13 18.63
C LEU A 142 1.66 10.40 18.28
N GLU A 143 1.08 10.66 17.10
CA GLU A 143 -0.14 10.03 16.63
C GLU A 143 0.16 9.07 15.45
N ILE A 144 -0.35 7.83 15.55
CA ILE A 144 -0.28 6.85 14.44
C ILE A 144 -1.17 7.33 13.30
N ASP A 145 -0.61 7.28 12.09
CA ASP A 145 -1.35 7.37 10.84
C ASP A 145 -1.71 5.97 10.31
N ASP A 146 -0.73 5.05 10.31
CA ASP A 146 -0.92 3.65 9.90
C ASP A 146 0.07 2.73 10.63
N ALA A 147 -0.42 1.60 11.12
CA ALA A 147 0.37 0.50 11.69
C ALA A 147 0.03 -0.84 11.01
N GLY A 148 -0.18 -0.78 9.69
CA GLY A 148 -0.65 -1.87 8.85
C GLY A 148 -2.17 -1.84 8.64
N ASP A 149 -2.57 -2.34 7.49
CA ASP A 149 -3.96 -2.38 7.08
C ASP A 149 -4.65 -3.68 7.46
N ALA A 150 -5.92 -3.56 7.81
CA ALA A 150 -6.84 -4.66 8.06
C ALA A 150 -7.91 -4.74 6.96
N TYR A 151 -8.45 -5.92 6.74
CA TYR A 151 -9.57 -6.15 5.85
C TYR A 151 -10.63 -7.01 6.53
N THR A 152 -11.91 -6.63 6.43
CA THR A 152 -13.01 -7.21 7.20
C THR A 152 -13.94 -8.08 6.34
N LEU A 153 -14.78 -8.90 7.00
CA LEU A 153 -15.90 -9.60 6.35
C LEU A 153 -16.90 -8.66 5.67
N LEU A 154 -16.93 -7.40 6.10
CA LEU A 154 -17.80 -6.38 5.50
C LEU A 154 -17.25 -5.82 4.17
N GLY A 155 -16.08 -6.31 3.71
CA GLY A 155 -15.38 -5.77 2.55
C GLY A 155 -14.78 -4.38 2.82
N TRP A 156 -14.43 -4.08 4.07
CA TRP A 156 -13.85 -2.79 4.47
C TRP A 156 -12.39 -2.93 4.85
N GLN A 157 -11.57 -2.04 4.31
CA GLN A 157 -10.22 -1.78 4.81
C GLN A 157 -10.30 -0.76 5.94
N PHE A 158 -9.45 -0.93 6.94
CA PHE A 158 -9.17 0.08 7.97
C PHE A 158 -7.69 0.00 8.41
N GLN A 159 -7.17 1.11 8.91
CA GLN A 159 -5.80 1.24 9.37
C GLN A 159 -5.72 0.90 10.86
N HIS A 160 -4.79 0.02 11.23
CA HIS A 160 -4.49 -0.23 12.63
C HIS A 160 -3.88 1.02 13.27
N GLY A 161 -4.29 1.32 14.49
CA GLY A 161 -3.73 2.41 15.29
C GLY A 161 -4.11 3.82 14.88
N LEU A 162 -4.84 4.03 13.78
CA LEU A 162 -5.17 5.37 13.28
C LEU A 162 -5.74 6.28 14.38
N GLY A 163 -5.03 7.39 14.66
CA GLY A 163 -5.40 8.36 15.67
C GLY A 163 -5.06 7.95 17.11
N GLU A 164 -4.31 6.86 17.30
CA GLU A 164 -3.82 6.42 18.60
C GLU A 164 -2.40 6.92 18.87
N SER A 165 -2.03 7.00 20.14
CA SER A 165 -0.68 7.42 20.52
C SER A 165 0.38 6.41 20.05
N SER A 166 1.40 6.90 19.34
CA SER A 166 2.50 6.11 18.77
C SER A 166 3.42 5.47 19.81
N VAL A 167 3.38 5.94 21.07
CA VAL A 167 4.17 5.36 22.17
C VAL A 167 3.47 4.21 22.89
N LYS A 168 2.23 3.88 22.53
CA LYS A 168 1.54 2.71 23.11
C LYS A 168 2.32 1.43 22.82
N PRO A 169 2.49 0.51 23.80
CA PRO A 169 3.21 -0.75 23.61
C PRO A 169 2.69 -1.60 22.45
N ALA A 170 1.39 -1.54 22.14
CA ALA A 170 0.80 -2.28 21.04
C ALA A 170 1.40 -1.89 19.66
N TRP A 171 1.75 -0.62 19.48
CA TRP A 171 2.31 -0.08 18.22
C TRP A 171 3.85 -0.08 18.21
N ASN A 172 4.47 -0.72 19.20
CA ASN A 172 5.93 -0.90 19.30
C ASN A 172 6.31 -2.38 19.34
N ARG A 173 5.44 -3.26 18.82
CA ARG A 173 5.67 -4.69 18.67
C ARG A 173 5.31 -5.11 17.26
N GLU A 174 6.09 -6.04 16.70
CA GLU A 174 5.77 -6.68 15.43
C GLU A 174 4.44 -7.43 15.49
N ALA A 175 3.68 -7.38 14.42
CA ALA A 175 2.44 -8.10 14.27
C ALA A 175 2.20 -8.47 12.79
N TYR A 176 1.63 -9.64 12.54
CA TYR A 176 1.11 -9.92 11.20
C TYR A 176 -0.14 -9.07 10.98
N VAL A 177 -0.17 -8.40 9.82
CA VAL A 177 -1.27 -7.56 9.37
C VAL A 177 -1.85 -8.09 8.06
N PHE A 178 -3.04 -7.64 7.69
CA PHE A 178 -3.64 -8.12 6.45
C PHE A 178 -2.92 -7.57 5.23
N SER A 179 -2.57 -6.28 5.24
CA SER A 179 -1.89 -5.61 4.15
C SER A 179 -0.89 -4.56 4.68
N ALA A 180 0.10 -4.26 3.87
CA ALA A 180 0.97 -3.10 4.08
C ALA A 180 0.43 -1.92 3.27
N CYS A 181 0.35 -0.74 3.89
CA CYS A 181 0.09 0.49 3.17
C CYS A 181 1.26 0.76 2.20
N ALA A 182 0.99 0.69 0.90
CA ALA A 182 2.00 0.85 -0.14
C ALA A 182 2.61 2.26 -0.21
N GLY A 183 2.12 3.19 0.62
CA GLY A 183 2.73 4.51 0.80
C GLY A 183 4.08 4.48 1.53
N ALA A 184 4.41 3.40 2.27
CA ALA A 184 5.72 3.17 2.90
C ALA A 184 5.87 1.68 3.24
N ALA A 185 6.14 0.84 2.24
CA ALA A 185 6.22 -0.60 2.41
C ALA A 185 7.38 -1.21 1.61
N MET A 186 8.14 -2.11 2.24
CA MET A 186 9.19 -2.88 1.58
C MET A 186 8.69 -4.25 1.18
N TYR A 187 8.94 -4.64 -0.05
CA TYR A 187 8.55 -5.92 -0.64
C TYR A 187 9.78 -6.75 -1.00
N ARG A 188 9.71 -8.07 -0.83
CA ARG A 188 10.68 -8.99 -1.41
C ARG A 188 10.43 -9.08 -2.92
N THR A 189 11.29 -8.46 -3.71
CA THR A 189 11.09 -8.24 -5.16
C THR A 189 10.76 -9.51 -5.92
N ALA A 190 11.50 -10.58 -5.69
CA ALA A 190 11.30 -11.85 -6.42
C ALA A 190 9.90 -12.46 -6.24
N LEU A 191 9.21 -12.18 -5.11
CA LEU A 191 7.87 -12.72 -4.86
C LEU A 191 6.79 -12.12 -5.75
N PHE A 192 7.04 -10.99 -6.40
CA PHE A 192 6.12 -10.45 -7.41
C PHE A 192 5.99 -11.36 -8.63
N CYS A 193 6.98 -12.21 -8.93
CA CYS A 193 6.88 -13.21 -10.00
C CYS A 193 5.78 -14.23 -9.73
N GLU A 194 5.50 -14.56 -8.48
CA GLU A 194 4.49 -15.52 -8.07
C GLU A 194 3.17 -14.83 -7.70
N VAL A 195 3.23 -13.81 -6.86
CA VAL A 195 2.06 -13.06 -6.37
C VAL A 195 1.41 -12.23 -7.50
N GLY A 196 2.21 -11.81 -8.47
CA GLY A 196 1.84 -10.86 -9.52
C GLY A 196 1.92 -9.40 -9.03
N LEU A 197 1.96 -8.48 -9.99
CA LEU A 197 2.06 -7.04 -9.75
C LEU A 197 0.76 -6.45 -9.18
N PHE A 198 0.77 -5.18 -8.86
CA PHE A 198 -0.44 -4.41 -8.56
C PHE A 198 -1.37 -4.39 -9.77
N ASP A 199 -2.68 -4.55 -9.56
CA ASP A 199 -3.63 -4.50 -10.68
C ASP A 199 -3.87 -3.05 -11.11
N GLU A 200 -3.46 -2.72 -12.31
CA GLU A 200 -3.53 -1.36 -12.86
C GLU A 200 -4.98 -0.86 -13.04
N HIS A 201 -5.97 -1.78 -13.11
CA HIS A 201 -7.39 -1.40 -13.13
C HIS A 201 -7.85 -0.73 -11.84
N HIS A 202 -7.13 -0.93 -10.72
CA HIS A 202 -7.42 -0.18 -9.49
C HIS A 202 -7.14 1.31 -9.66
N PHE A 203 -6.16 1.69 -10.44
CA PHE A 203 -5.63 3.04 -10.57
C PHE A 203 -5.04 3.53 -9.25
N ALA A 204 -5.83 3.62 -8.19
CA ALA A 204 -5.45 3.90 -6.80
C ALA A 204 -6.54 3.41 -5.84
N TYR A 205 -6.19 3.18 -4.59
CA TYR A 205 -7.00 2.67 -3.47
C TYR A 205 -7.36 1.20 -3.58
N LEU A 206 -7.09 0.45 -2.51
CA LEU A 206 -7.30 -0.99 -2.33
C LEU A 206 -6.43 -1.89 -3.23
N GLU A 207 -5.52 -1.35 -4.00
CA GLU A 207 -4.51 -2.11 -4.75
C GLU A 207 -3.53 -2.85 -3.82
N ASP A 208 -3.22 -2.24 -2.69
CA ASP A 208 -2.41 -2.81 -1.60
C ASP A 208 -3.13 -3.98 -0.90
N ILE A 209 -4.43 -3.83 -0.65
CA ILE A 209 -5.28 -4.92 -0.14
C ILE A 209 -5.33 -6.07 -1.15
N ASP A 210 -5.49 -5.78 -2.45
CA ASP A 210 -5.55 -6.79 -3.51
C ASP A 210 -4.25 -7.60 -3.58
N VAL A 211 -3.09 -6.96 -3.66
CA VAL A 211 -1.80 -7.65 -3.76
C VAL A 211 -1.48 -8.45 -2.49
N SER A 212 -1.79 -7.90 -1.32
CA SER A 212 -1.57 -8.57 -0.04
C SER A 212 -2.52 -9.75 0.16
N TYR A 213 -3.77 -9.66 -0.33
CA TYR A 213 -4.70 -10.78 -0.32
C TYR A 213 -4.15 -11.93 -1.17
N ARG A 214 -3.66 -11.64 -2.40
CA ARG A 214 -3.01 -12.65 -3.27
C ARG A 214 -1.80 -13.27 -2.61
N ALA A 215 -0.94 -12.47 -1.98
CA ALA A 215 0.22 -12.97 -1.25
C ALA A 215 -0.20 -13.96 -0.15
N GLN A 216 -1.26 -13.68 0.61
CA GLN A 216 -1.78 -14.58 1.62
C GLN A 216 -2.38 -15.86 1.02
N LEU A 217 -3.08 -15.77 -0.12
CA LEU A 217 -3.57 -16.96 -0.85
C LEU A 217 -2.42 -17.90 -1.20
N TYR A 218 -1.27 -17.37 -1.63
CA TYR A 218 -0.09 -18.15 -2.01
C TYR A 218 0.83 -18.53 -0.83
N GLY A 219 0.45 -18.17 0.40
CA GLY A 219 1.13 -18.65 1.60
C GLY A 219 2.12 -17.67 2.21
N TYR A 220 2.25 -16.50 1.63
CA TYR A 220 3.07 -15.42 2.13
C TYR A 220 2.36 -14.61 3.22
N ARG A 221 3.09 -13.75 3.90
CA ARG A 221 2.58 -12.93 4.99
C ARG A 221 3.02 -11.47 4.85
N VAL A 222 2.28 -10.60 5.46
CA VAL A 222 2.63 -9.19 5.65
C VAL A 222 2.90 -8.96 7.12
N LEU A 223 4.02 -8.30 7.44
CA LEU A 223 4.44 -8.05 8.82
C LEU A 223 4.58 -6.55 9.06
N TYR A 224 4.00 -6.07 10.14
CA TYR A 224 4.22 -4.72 10.63
C TYR A 224 5.57 -4.62 11.33
N CYS A 225 6.41 -3.66 10.90
CA CYS A 225 7.76 -3.41 11.40
C CYS A 225 7.80 -2.07 12.16
N PRO A 226 7.64 -2.06 13.49
CA PRO A 226 7.54 -0.85 14.28
C PRO A 226 8.84 -0.04 14.38
N SER A 227 9.99 -0.64 14.09
CA SER A 227 11.29 0.04 14.05
C SER A 227 11.47 0.90 12.81
N ALA A 228 10.79 0.58 11.71
CA ALA A 228 10.82 1.37 10.49
C ALA A 228 9.77 2.49 10.58
N VAL A 229 10.20 3.68 11.02
CA VAL A 229 9.30 4.81 11.28
C VAL A 229 9.38 5.84 10.15
N VAL A 230 8.20 6.27 9.69
CA VAL A 230 8.05 7.29 8.65
C VAL A 230 6.96 8.30 9.05
N GLU A 231 7.22 9.57 8.82
CA GLU A 231 6.25 10.65 8.98
C GLU A 231 5.51 10.85 7.66
N HIS A 232 4.19 10.99 7.70
CA HIS A 232 3.34 11.09 6.52
C HIS A 232 2.39 12.28 6.65
N VAL A 233 2.23 13.05 5.56
CA VAL A 233 1.33 14.21 5.54
C VAL A 233 -0.13 13.78 5.68
N GLY A 234 -0.47 12.63 5.12
CA GLY A 234 -1.85 12.13 5.09
C GLY A 234 -2.75 12.92 4.13
N SER A 235 -3.24 12.25 3.10
CA SER A 235 -4.08 12.88 2.06
C SER A 235 -3.46 14.09 1.34
N GLY A 236 -2.12 14.23 1.34
CA GLY A 236 -1.39 15.34 0.76
C GLY A 236 -1.72 15.60 -0.71
N THR A 237 -1.70 14.55 -1.52
CA THR A 237 -1.98 14.64 -2.97
C THR A 237 -3.48 14.80 -3.27
N SER A 238 -4.37 14.26 -2.45
CA SER A 238 -5.81 14.16 -2.74
C SER A 238 -6.67 15.19 -2.01
N GLY A 239 -6.06 16.06 -1.20
CA GLY A 239 -6.63 17.30 -0.64
C GLY A 239 -7.73 17.16 0.43
N SER A 240 -8.46 16.03 0.48
CA SER A 240 -9.54 15.84 1.46
C SER A 240 -9.73 14.37 1.80
N LYS A 241 -10.25 14.09 2.99
CA LYS A 241 -10.55 12.71 3.43
C LYS A 241 -11.57 12.03 2.51
N TYR A 242 -12.60 12.74 2.04
CA TYR A 242 -13.61 12.25 1.11
C TYR A 242 -13.80 13.26 -0.03
N ASN A 243 -13.78 12.76 -1.27
CA ASN A 243 -14.21 13.48 -2.46
C ASN A 243 -14.85 12.48 -3.43
N ALA A 244 -15.53 12.99 -4.47
CA ALA A 244 -16.26 12.18 -5.46
C ALA A 244 -15.38 11.10 -6.10
N PHE A 245 -14.16 11.46 -6.48
CA PHE A 245 -13.19 10.55 -7.12
C PHE A 245 -12.80 9.40 -6.19
N LYS A 246 -12.35 9.71 -4.95
CA LYS A 246 -11.97 8.69 -3.96
C LYS A 246 -13.11 7.73 -3.64
N VAL A 247 -14.31 8.27 -3.42
CA VAL A 247 -15.48 7.49 -3.03
C VAL A 247 -15.88 6.52 -4.15
N ARG A 248 -15.96 7.02 -5.40
CA ARG A 248 -16.31 6.19 -6.57
C ARG A 248 -15.26 5.11 -6.81
N LEU A 249 -13.97 5.48 -6.79
CA LEU A 249 -12.88 4.56 -7.06
C LEU A 249 -12.78 3.47 -5.99
N SER A 250 -12.82 3.84 -4.70
CA SER A 250 -12.82 2.86 -3.59
C SER A 250 -14.03 1.92 -3.61
N ALA A 251 -15.22 2.41 -4.00
CA ALA A 251 -16.40 1.58 -4.14
C ALA A 251 -16.23 0.56 -5.27
N ARG A 252 -15.75 1.01 -6.44
CA ARG A 252 -15.43 0.13 -7.59
C ARG A 252 -14.41 -0.93 -7.20
N ASN A 253 -13.32 -0.51 -6.60
CA ASN A 253 -12.21 -1.37 -6.24
C ASN A 253 -12.55 -2.37 -5.14
N SER A 254 -13.51 -2.05 -4.24
CA SER A 254 -14.04 -3.04 -3.29
C SER A 254 -14.66 -4.24 -4.00
N VAL A 255 -15.36 -4.03 -5.13
CA VAL A 255 -15.89 -5.13 -5.95
C VAL A 255 -14.75 -5.91 -6.62
N TYR A 256 -13.70 -5.22 -7.06
CA TYR A 256 -12.53 -5.82 -7.70
C TYR A 256 -11.79 -6.77 -6.76
N VAL A 257 -11.48 -6.32 -5.54
CA VAL A 257 -10.80 -7.15 -4.52
C VAL A 257 -11.58 -8.45 -4.27
N LEU A 258 -12.90 -8.35 -4.08
CA LEU A 258 -13.76 -9.52 -3.85
C LEU A 258 -13.79 -10.47 -5.06
N TYR A 259 -13.96 -9.93 -6.25
CA TYR A 259 -14.07 -10.72 -7.48
C TYR A 259 -12.77 -11.48 -7.80
N LYS A 260 -11.63 -10.86 -7.56
CA LYS A 260 -10.31 -11.43 -7.87
C LYS A 260 -9.88 -12.50 -6.88
N ASN A 261 -10.07 -12.24 -5.59
CA ASN A 261 -9.38 -12.96 -4.52
C ASN A 261 -10.28 -13.90 -3.74
N MET A 262 -11.59 -13.71 -3.78
CA MET A 262 -12.52 -14.53 -3.01
C MET A 262 -13.17 -15.59 -3.90
N PRO A 263 -13.01 -16.90 -3.59
CA PRO A 263 -13.64 -17.96 -4.36
C PRO A 263 -15.17 -17.92 -4.22
N PRO A 264 -15.94 -18.48 -5.17
CA PRO A 264 -17.41 -18.41 -5.17
C PRO A 264 -18.05 -18.91 -3.88
N LEU A 265 -17.50 -19.96 -3.27
CA LEU A 265 -18.02 -20.49 -2.00
C LEU A 265 -17.85 -19.49 -0.85
N MET A 266 -16.69 -18.84 -0.75
CA MET A 266 -16.48 -17.79 0.27
C MET A 266 -17.37 -16.57 0.01
N LEU A 267 -17.56 -16.18 -1.27
CA LEU A 267 -18.50 -15.11 -1.61
C LEU A 267 -19.92 -15.44 -1.17
N LEU A 268 -20.35 -16.71 -1.32
CA LEU A 268 -21.65 -17.15 -0.87
C LEU A 268 -21.78 -17.14 0.65
N VAL A 269 -20.80 -17.68 1.36
CA VAL A 269 -20.76 -17.71 2.84
C VAL A 269 -20.78 -16.29 3.41
N ASN A 270 -20.02 -15.38 2.78
CA ASN A 270 -19.90 -13.99 3.21
C ASN A 270 -20.92 -13.04 2.55
N ALA A 271 -21.90 -13.56 1.81
CA ALA A 271 -22.85 -12.70 1.09
C ALA A 271 -23.60 -11.73 1.99
N LEU A 272 -24.08 -12.22 3.15
CA LEU A 272 -24.85 -11.38 4.08
C LEU A 272 -23.98 -10.28 4.74
N PRO A 273 -22.80 -10.57 5.34
CA PRO A 273 -21.95 -9.52 5.88
C PRO A 273 -21.46 -8.54 4.81
N LEU A 274 -21.15 -8.99 3.59
CA LEU A 274 -20.75 -8.12 2.48
C LEU A 274 -21.90 -7.18 2.07
N LEU A 275 -23.12 -7.70 1.90
CA LEU A 275 -24.29 -6.86 1.58
C LEU A 275 -24.55 -5.83 2.68
N LEU A 276 -24.47 -6.24 3.94
CA LEU A 276 -24.60 -5.32 5.08
C LEU A 276 -23.51 -4.24 5.03
N GLY A 277 -22.28 -4.62 4.76
CA GLY A 277 -21.13 -3.70 4.63
C GLY A 277 -21.36 -2.66 3.54
N PHE A 278 -21.78 -3.06 2.34
CA PHE A 278 -22.08 -2.14 1.26
C PHE A 278 -23.26 -1.24 1.57
N LEU A 279 -24.32 -1.76 2.20
CA LEU A 279 -25.50 -0.98 2.61
C LEU A 279 -25.12 0.09 3.62
N VAL A 280 -24.36 -0.26 4.67
CA VAL A 280 -23.92 0.70 5.69
C VAL A 280 -23.05 1.79 5.08
N LYS A 281 -22.10 1.45 4.19
CA LYS A 281 -21.31 2.46 3.46
C LYS A 281 -22.17 3.32 2.53
N GLN A 282 -23.15 2.75 1.85
CA GLN A 282 -24.09 3.50 1.03
C GLN A 282 -24.84 4.55 1.86
N LEU A 283 -25.39 4.16 3.02
CA LEU A 283 -26.08 5.07 3.94
C LEU A 283 -25.15 6.14 4.51
N PHE A 284 -23.92 5.75 4.85
CA PHE A 284 -22.89 6.69 5.31
C PHE A 284 -22.57 7.74 4.25
N PHE A 285 -22.31 7.33 3.01
CA PHE A 285 -21.98 8.25 1.93
C PHE A 285 -23.19 9.07 1.46
N LEU A 286 -24.42 8.55 1.58
CA LEU A 286 -25.63 9.36 1.39
C LEU A 286 -25.67 10.54 2.38
N ARG A 287 -25.38 10.29 3.66
CA ARG A 287 -25.30 11.36 4.70
C ARG A 287 -24.15 12.35 4.46
N LYS A 288 -23.08 11.91 3.78
CA LYS A 288 -21.90 12.75 3.45
C LYS A 288 -22.05 13.47 2.09
N GLY A 289 -23.14 13.28 1.35
CA GLY A 289 -23.37 13.90 0.04
C GLY A 289 -22.72 13.15 -1.15
N PHE A 290 -22.14 11.95 -0.93
CA PHE A 290 -21.45 11.16 -1.94
C PHE A 290 -22.15 9.83 -2.26
N GLY A 291 -23.44 9.71 -1.96
CA GLY A 291 -24.16 8.45 -2.15
C GLY A 291 -24.30 8.03 -3.61
N LYS A 292 -24.43 8.99 -4.54
CA LYS A 292 -24.49 8.72 -5.99
C LYS A 292 -23.15 8.18 -6.50
N GLU A 293 -22.05 8.77 -6.07
CA GLU A 293 -20.68 8.39 -6.42
C GLU A 293 -20.36 6.98 -5.92
N TYR A 294 -20.76 6.66 -4.69
CA TYR A 294 -20.56 5.34 -4.13
C TYR A 294 -21.35 4.26 -4.90
N ALA A 295 -22.64 4.50 -5.16
CA ALA A 295 -23.47 3.59 -5.97
C ALA A 295 -22.92 3.43 -7.39
N ALA A 296 -22.52 4.54 -8.04
CA ALA A 296 -21.94 4.51 -9.37
C ALA A 296 -20.63 3.69 -9.40
N GLY A 297 -19.77 3.81 -8.39
CA GLY A 297 -18.55 3.01 -8.25
C GLY A 297 -18.86 1.52 -8.11
N LEU A 298 -19.82 1.12 -7.27
CA LEU A 298 -20.23 -0.29 -7.14
C LEU A 298 -20.75 -0.86 -8.47
N LEU A 299 -21.61 -0.12 -9.17
CA LEU A 299 -22.14 -0.53 -10.48
C LEU A 299 -21.05 -0.65 -11.54
N GLU A 300 -20.09 0.30 -11.55
CA GLU A 300 -18.92 0.25 -12.43
C GLU A 300 -18.10 -1.00 -12.13
N GLY A 301 -17.80 -1.28 -10.86
CA GLY A 301 -17.07 -2.47 -10.43
C GLY A 301 -17.75 -3.76 -10.89
N ILE A 302 -19.06 -3.87 -10.74
CA ILE A 302 -19.83 -5.03 -11.21
C ILE A 302 -19.77 -5.18 -12.73
N ARG A 303 -19.84 -4.09 -13.50
CA ARG A 303 -19.80 -4.12 -14.96
C ARG A 303 -18.43 -4.49 -15.52
N THR A 304 -17.37 -3.95 -14.92
CA THR A 304 -16.01 -4.04 -15.44
C THR A 304 -15.18 -5.18 -14.82
N ARG A 305 -15.64 -5.83 -13.74
CA ARG A 305 -14.88 -6.88 -13.04
C ARG A 305 -14.33 -8.01 -13.92
N LYS A 306 -15.01 -8.30 -15.05
CA LYS A 306 -14.56 -9.39 -15.95
C LYS A 306 -13.28 -9.06 -16.72
N GLN A 307 -12.84 -7.80 -16.71
CA GLN A 307 -11.56 -7.37 -17.29
C GLN A 307 -10.37 -7.74 -16.41
N LEU A 308 -10.62 -8.06 -15.13
CA LEU A 308 -9.58 -8.38 -14.16
C LEU A 308 -9.16 -9.83 -14.27
N GLU A 309 -7.87 -10.09 -14.14
CA GLU A 309 -7.33 -11.42 -13.97
C GLU A 309 -7.54 -11.89 -12.52
N LYS A 310 -8.17 -13.04 -12.35
CA LYS A 310 -8.37 -13.64 -11.03
C LYS A 310 -7.09 -14.27 -10.50
N ALA A 311 -6.92 -14.25 -9.19
CA ALA A 311 -5.94 -15.09 -8.52
C ALA A 311 -6.14 -16.58 -8.91
N LYS A 312 -5.06 -17.37 -8.90
CA LYS A 312 -5.11 -18.81 -9.23
C LYS A 312 -5.78 -19.62 -8.13
N LEU A 313 -7.06 -19.34 -7.89
CA LEU A 313 -7.83 -19.85 -6.76
C LEU A 313 -7.89 -21.39 -6.68
N LYS A 314 -7.82 -22.09 -7.82
CA LYS A 314 -7.88 -23.56 -7.86
C LYS A 314 -6.63 -24.23 -7.27
N GLU A 315 -5.51 -23.53 -7.24
CA GLU A 315 -4.23 -24.02 -6.74
C GLU A 315 -4.06 -23.79 -5.23
N VAL A 316 -4.98 -23.01 -4.61
CA VAL A 316 -4.89 -22.63 -3.20
C VAL A 316 -5.45 -23.73 -2.30
N PRO A 317 -4.68 -24.24 -1.31
CA PRO A 317 -5.16 -25.24 -0.36
C PRO A 317 -6.35 -24.73 0.47
N PHE A 318 -7.34 -25.59 0.75
CA PHE A 318 -8.54 -25.24 1.53
C PHE A 318 -8.20 -24.60 2.90
N LEU A 319 -7.20 -25.13 3.60
CA LEU A 319 -6.78 -24.57 4.90
C LEU A 319 -6.31 -23.11 4.80
N ARG A 320 -5.83 -22.67 3.64
CA ARG A 320 -5.45 -21.28 3.39
C ARG A 320 -6.68 -20.38 3.37
N TYR A 321 -7.73 -20.80 2.68
CA TYR A 321 -9.00 -20.07 2.70
C TYR A 321 -9.58 -19.95 4.10
N LEU A 322 -9.54 -21.04 4.87
CA LEU A 322 -10.00 -21.04 6.27
C LEU A 322 -9.17 -20.07 7.13
N SER A 323 -7.84 -20.05 6.95
CA SER A 323 -6.96 -19.11 7.66
C SER A 323 -7.29 -17.65 7.35
N ILE A 324 -7.54 -17.32 6.06
CA ILE A 324 -7.93 -15.98 5.65
C ILE A 324 -9.30 -15.63 6.23
N GLU A 325 -10.27 -16.55 6.18
CA GLU A 325 -11.59 -16.34 6.76
C GLU A 325 -11.54 -16.04 8.25
N CYS A 326 -10.75 -16.80 9.01
CA CYS A 326 -10.51 -16.52 10.43
C CYS A 326 -9.90 -15.13 10.65
N SER A 327 -8.98 -14.73 9.76
CA SER A 327 -8.40 -13.38 9.80
C SER A 327 -9.45 -12.30 9.56
N LEU A 328 -10.32 -12.46 8.54
CA LEU A 328 -11.39 -11.51 8.24
C LEU A 328 -12.38 -11.38 9.41
N ILE A 329 -12.74 -12.50 10.07
CA ILE A 329 -13.59 -12.50 11.26
C ILE A 329 -12.90 -11.71 12.40
N TYR A 330 -11.65 -12.04 12.70
CA TYR A 330 -10.87 -11.36 13.73
C TYR A 330 -10.79 -9.86 13.49
N GLN A 331 -10.45 -9.44 12.27
CA GLN A 331 -10.36 -8.03 11.89
C GLN A 331 -11.72 -7.32 11.99
N THR A 332 -12.81 -8.01 11.71
CA THR A 332 -14.15 -7.46 11.88
C THR A 332 -14.49 -7.19 13.35
N LEU A 333 -14.16 -8.13 14.22
CA LEU A 333 -14.34 -7.96 15.66
C LEU A 333 -13.48 -6.82 16.21
N GLU A 334 -12.23 -6.74 15.77
CA GLU A 334 -11.33 -5.65 16.16
C GLU A 334 -11.86 -4.29 15.71
N TYR A 335 -12.37 -4.18 14.47
CA TYR A 335 -13.00 -2.97 13.97
C TYR A 335 -14.17 -2.51 14.84
N VAL A 336 -15.07 -3.44 15.23
CA VAL A 336 -16.21 -3.13 16.10
C VAL A 336 -15.75 -2.65 17.47
N LEU A 337 -14.72 -3.30 18.04
CA LEU A 337 -14.15 -2.88 19.33
C LEU A 337 -13.50 -1.49 19.27
N GLN A 338 -12.79 -1.18 18.18
CA GLN A 338 -12.22 0.16 17.99
C GLN A 338 -13.31 1.23 17.87
N LEU A 339 -14.40 0.95 17.15
CA LEU A 339 -15.54 1.86 17.08
C LEU A 339 -16.13 2.10 18.48
N GLY A 340 -16.36 1.04 19.26
CA GLY A 340 -16.88 1.15 20.62
C GLY A 340 -16.00 2.03 21.51
N ARG A 341 -14.68 1.85 21.48
CA ARG A 341 -13.72 2.67 22.25
C ARG A 341 -13.76 4.14 21.82
N LYS A 342 -13.85 4.45 20.52
CA LYS A 342 -13.97 5.85 20.04
C LYS A 342 -15.28 6.50 20.48
N TYR A 343 -16.39 5.77 20.52
CA TYR A 343 -17.67 6.29 21.03
C TYR A 343 -17.63 6.57 22.53
N THR A 344 -17.08 5.64 23.34
CA THR A 344 -16.98 5.83 24.78
C THR A 344 -16.03 6.97 25.18
N ALA A 345 -14.94 7.17 24.44
CA ALA A 345 -14.03 8.29 24.66
C ALA A 345 -14.70 9.64 24.37
N ARG A 346 -15.50 9.75 23.29
CA ARG A 346 -16.24 10.97 22.95
C ARG A 346 -17.38 11.29 23.90
N ALA A 347 -17.95 10.28 24.57
CA ALA A 347 -19.02 10.48 25.53
C ALA A 347 -18.54 10.90 26.93
N ARG A 348 -17.21 10.84 27.18
CA ARG A 348 -16.58 11.18 28.46
C ARG A 348 -15.81 12.51 28.43
N GLY A 349 -15.62 13.11 27.28
CA GLY A 349 -15.04 14.45 27.09
C GLY A 349 -16.07 15.42 26.53
#